data_658fe6136926ae6f7b4fc4ca68c0d47f
#
_entry.id   658fe6136926ae6f7b4fc4ca68c0d47f
#
_cell.length_a   1.000
_cell.length_b   1.000
_cell.length_c   1.000
_cell.angle_alpha   90.00
_cell.angle_beta   90.00
_cell.angle_gamma   90.00
#
_symmetry.space_group_name_H-M   'P 1'
#
loop_
_entity.id
_entity.type
_entity.pdbx_description
1 polymer ?
#
loop_
_entity_poly.entity_id
_entity_poly.type
_entity_poly.pdbx_seq_one_letter_code
_entity_poly.pdbx_strand_id
1 'polypeptide(L)'
;MAVVGERNTRMQAIILSVRATGKNNGLVTMLTREEGLKTSLLYGGPKSRMRSLVQPFNSGSVWLYEDKAKESSKITDFEVTGFHMQLKASLYKIMAATLAAEIVIKTRAAGEPEGAFVLLSAFLDGTDVSGEDEARLGTIRFLWRYLGLLGVQPEAGDCAGKYGLDADAAGYLEAMNTRSPGEVRRIILPASSARQLKDMTFGLIGEAAGCRLSTIETGFSIL
;
A
#
# COMPACT_ATOMS: atom_id res chain seq x y z
N MET A 1 25.56 -33.31 -11.84
CA MET A 1 24.57 -33.30 -10.77
C MET A 1 23.99 -31.91 -10.72
N ALA A 2 22.74 -31.73 -11.13
CA ALA A 2 22.05 -30.44 -11.04
C ALA A 2 21.75 -30.19 -9.55
N VAL A 3 22.25 -29.10 -9.01
CA VAL A 3 21.90 -28.60 -7.66
C VAL A 3 20.39 -28.29 -7.72
N VAL A 4 19.58 -29.09 -7.06
CA VAL A 4 18.17 -28.80 -6.84
C VAL A 4 18.12 -27.60 -5.90
N GLY A 5 18.00 -26.39 -6.46
CA GLY A 5 17.82 -25.18 -5.69
C GLY A 5 16.61 -25.31 -4.79
N GLU A 6 16.70 -24.77 -3.58
CA GLU A 6 15.63 -24.78 -2.59
C GLU A 6 14.31 -24.30 -3.24
N ARG A 7 13.31 -25.19 -3.28
CA ARG A 7 11.99 -24.90 -3.84
C ARG A 7 11.10 -24.13 -2.88
N ASN A 8 11.52 -23.98 -1.63
CA ASN A 8 10.79 -23.26 -0.59
C ASN A 8 11.55 -21.99 -0.22
N THR A 9 10.90 -20.87 -0.34
CA THR A 9 11.45 -19.55 0.00
C THR A 9 10.59 -18.90 1.07
N ARG A 10 11.22 -18.28 2.07
CA ARG A 10 10.56 -17.46 3.09
C ARG A 10 10.81 -15.99 2.80
N MET A 11 9.75 -15.17 2.82
CA MET A 11 9.82 -13.73 2.57
C MET A 11 8.93 -12.97 3.56
N GLN A 12 9.24 -11.68 3.78
CA GLN A 12 8.31 -10.76 4.41
C GLN A 12 7.29 -10.30 3.37
N ALA A 13 6.00 -10.38 3.68
CA ALA A 13 4.95 -10.07 2.72
C ALA A 13 3.81 -9.26 3.32
N ILE A 14 3.21 -8.41 2.50
CA ILE A 14 1.92 -7.75 2.74
C ILE A 14 0.95 -8.27 1.66
N ILE A 15 -0.18 -8.83 2.09
CA ILE A 15 -1.20 -9.29 1.15
C ILE A 15 -1.96 -8.09 0.59
N LEU A 16 -1.92 -7.90 -0.72
CA LEU A 16 -2.56 -6.77 -1.40
C LEU A 16 -3.96 -7.12 -1.91
N SER A 17 -4.11 -8.29 -2.51
CA SER A 17 -5.42 -8.76 -3.01
C SER A 17 -5.51 -10.28 -3.02
N VAL A 18 -6.74 -10.78 -2.86
CA VAL A 18 -7.06 -12.20 -2.98
C VAL A 18 -8.27 -12.34 -3.90
N ARG A 19 -8.07 -13.00 -5.05
CA ARG A 19 -9.16 -13.27 -6.02
C ARG A 19 -9.44 -14.76 -6.06
N ALA A 20 -10.72 -15.11 -6.08
CA ALA A 20 -11.11 -16.50 -6.26
C ALA A 20 -10.68 -16.99 -7.67
N THR A 21 -10.10 -18.20 -7.73
CA THR A 21 -9.76 -18.86 -8.98
C THR A 21 -10.17 -20.32 -8.90
N GLY A 22 -10.92 -20.79 -9.91
CA GLY A 22 -11.50 -22.14 -9.88
C GLY A 22 -12.46 -22.36 -8.69
N LYS A 23 -12.73 -23.63 -8.36
CA LYS A 23 -13.76 -23.95 -7.36
C LYS A 23 -13.36 -23.64 -5.92
N ASN A 24 -12.06 -23.76 -5.57
CA ASN A 24 -11.62 -23.68 -4.17
C ASN A 24 -10.27 -23.00 -3.97
N ASN A 25 -9.70 -22.35 -4.99
CA ASN A 25 -8.38 -21.75 -4.90
C ASN A 25 -8.47 -20.23 -4.89
N GLY A 26 -7.44 -19.57 -4.40
CA GLY A 26 -7.25 -18.13 -4.46
C GLY A 26 -6.00 -17.79 -5.26
N LEU A 27 -6.07 -16.72 -6.05
CA LEU A 27 -4.91 -16.06 -6.62
C LEU A 27 -4.58 -14.87 -5.72
N VAL A 28 -3.42 -14.90 -5.09
CA VAL A 28 -2.98 -13.92 -4.10
C VAL A 28 -1.91 -13.04 -4.71
N THR A 29 -2.15 -11.74 -4.74
CA THR A 29 -1.13 -10.75 -5.05
C THR A 29 -0.60 -10.18 -3.74
N MET A 30 0.71 -10.20 -3.56
CA MET A 30 1.40 -9.70 -2.38
C MET A 30 2.59 -8.83 -2.77
N LEU A 31 2.94 -7.90 -1.91
CA LEU A 31 4.21 -7.18 -1.96
C LEU A 31 5.16 -7.88 -1.00
N THR A 32 6.25 -8.40 -1.52
CA THR A 32 7.34 -8.94 -0.71
C THR A 32 8.44 -7.91 -0.58
N ARG A 33 9.12 -7.92 0.56
CA ARG A 33 10.22 -6.99 0.83
C ARG A 33 11.41 -7.26 -0.08
N GLU A 34 11.67 -8.54 -0.33
CA GLU A 34 12.88 -9.01 -1.01
C GLU A 34 12.75 -8.97 -2.55
N GLU A 35 11.57 -9.33 -3.08
CA GLU A 35 11.38 -9.54 -4.53
C GLU A 35 10.25 -8.70 -5.14
N GLY A 36 9.64 -7.80 -4.35
CA GLY A 36 8.56 -6.95 -4.84
C GLY A 36 7.24 -7.67 -5.03
N LEU A 37 6.52 -7.33 -6.09
CA LEU A 37 5.21 -7.93 -6.36
C LEU A 37 5.34 -9.38 -6.79
N LYS A 38 4.65 -10.25 -6.05
CA LYS A 38 4.48 -11.67 -6.39
C LYS A 38 3.00 -12.05 -6.46
N THR A 39 2.72 -12.99 -7.33
CA THR A 39 1.38 -13.60 -7.43
C THR A 39 1.53 -15.09 -7.24
N SER A 40 0.79 -15.65 -6.26
CA SER A 40 0.90 -17.05 -5.87
C SER A 40 -0.48 -17.68 -5.69
N LEU A 41 -0.56 -18.98 -5.90
CA LEU A 41 -1.77 -19.75 -5.67
C LEU A 41 -1.92 -20.09 -4.18
N LEU A 42 -3.11 -19.87 -3.67
CA LEU A 42 -3.55 -20.33 -2.35
C LEU A 42 -4.53 -21.49 -2.55
N TYR A 43 -4.12 -22.67 -2.15
CA TYR A 43 -4.97 -23.87 -2.19
C TYR A 43 -5.79 -24.00 -0.92
N GLY A 44 -6.98 -24.56 -1.04
CA GLY A 44 -7.83 -24.90 0.08
C GLY A 44 -9.21 -24.28 0.04
N GLY A 45 -10.20 -25.05 0.47
CA GLY A 45 -11.60 -24.65 0.49
C GLY A 45 -11.91 -23.52 1.49
N PRO A 46 -13.17 -23.07 1.56
CA PRO A 46 -13.59 -21.96 2.43
C PRO A 46 -13.27 -22.15 3.91
N LYS A 47 -13.15 -23.39 4.37
CA LYS A 47 -12.81 -23.74 5.77
C LYS A 47 -11.30 -23.88 6.04
N SER A 48 -10.45 -23.60 5.06
CA SER A 48 -9.00 -23.68 5.25
C SER A 48 -8.52 -22.58 6.19
N ARG A 49 -7.73 -22.95 7.23
CA ARG A 49 -7.05 -22.01 8.13
C ARG A 49 -6.22 -20.97 7.36
N MET A 50 -5.57 -21.39 6.29
CA MET A 50 -4.77 -20.48 5.47
C MET A 50 -5.60 -19.36 4.85
N ARG A 51 -6.87 -19.63 4.48
CA ARG A 51 -7.75 -18.59 3.95
C ARG A 51 -8.10 -17.50 4.96
N SER A 52 -8.21 -17.83 6.23
CA SER A 52 -8.44 -16.83 7.28
C SER A 52 -7.21 -15.98 7.59
N LEU A 53 -6.02 -16.50 7.33
CA LEU A 53 -4.77 -15.77 7.52
C LEU A 53 -4.37 -14.95 6.29
N VAL A 54 -4.50 -15.52 5.09
CA VAL A 54 -4.17 -14.85 3.83
C VAL A 54 -5.34 -13.95 3.41
N GLN A 55 -5.44 -12.81 4.08
CA GLN A 55 -6.46 -11.77 3.82
C GLN A 55 -5.80 -10.47 3.42
N PRO A 56 -6.45 -9.63 2.58
CA PRO A 56 -5.92 -8.32 2.22
C PRO A 56 -5.53 -7.51 3.46
N PHE A 57 -4.37 -6.87 3.36
CA PHE A 57 -3.71 -6.05 4.36
C PHE A 57 -3.11 -6.79 5.55
N ASN A 58 -3.27 -8.10 5.67
CA ASN A 58 -2.46 -8.86 6.61
C ASN A 58 -1.00 -8.88 6.16
N SER A 59 -0.08 -8.73 7.10
CA SER A 59 1.37 -8.74 6.87
C SER A 59 2.04 -9.80 7.74
N GLY A 60 3.20 -10.30 7.29
CA GLY A 60 3.94 -11.32 8.02
C GLY A 60 4.94 -12.07 7.16
N SER A 61 5.37 -13.25 7.64
CA SER A 61 6.25 -14.15 6.89
C SER A 61 5.44 -15.11 6.03
N VAL A 62 5.74 -15.17 4.74
CA VAL A 62 5.13 -16.11 3.79
C VAL A 62 6.15 -17.16 3.37
N TRP A 63 5.73 -18.41 3.28
CA TRP A 63 6.51 -19.49 2.67
C TRP A 63 5.91 -19.84 1.33
N LEU A 64 6.73 -19.76 0.30
CA LEU A 64 6.36 -20.03 -1.08
C LEU A 64 7.08 -21.29 -1.57
N TYR A 65 6.34 -22.17 -2.22
CA TYR A 65 6.91 -23.23 -3.04
C TYR A 65 6.89 -22.78 -4.50
N GLU A 66 8.04 -22.74 -5.14
CA GLU A 66 8.18 -22.35 -6.54
C GLU A 66 8.39 -23.56 -7.45
N ASP A 67 7.54 -23.70 -8.45
CA ASP A 67 7.69 -24.67 -9.53
C ASP A 67 8.23 -23.95 -10.77
N LYS A 68 9.55 -23.97 -10.92
CA LYS A 68 10.23 -23.30 -12.03
C LYS A 68 9.83 -23.85 -13.40
N ALA A 69 9.43 -25.12 -13.48
CA ALA A 69 9.01 -25.74 -14.75
C ALA A 69 7.63 -25.23 -15.20
N LYS A 70 6.80 -24.81 -14.26
CA LYS A 70 5.44 -24.28 -14.52
C LYS A 70 5.33 -22.78 -14.37
N GLU A 71 6.44 -22.11 -14.07
CA GLU A 71 6.48 -20.66 -13.75
C GLU A 71 5.39 -20.26 -12.76
N SER A 72 5.14 -21.11 -11.77
CA SER A 72 4.07 -20.93 -10.80
C SER A 72 4.58 -21.06 -9.38
N SER A 73 3.96 -20.30 -8.46
CA SER A 73 4.23 -20.41 -7.05
C SER A 73 2.95 -20.66 -6.26
N LYS A 74 3.08 -21.32 -5.12
CA LYS A 74 1.99 -21.56 -4.18
C LYS A 74 2.39 -21.17 -2.77
N ILE A 75 1.45 -20.62 -2.02
CA ILE A 75 1.61 -20.35 -0.60
C ILE A 75 1.50 -21.68 0.15
N THR A 76 2.55 -22.03 0.90
CA THR A 76 2.58 -23.24 1.73
C THR A 76 2.31 -22.92 3.19
N ASP A 77 2.72 -21.73 3.67
CA ASP A 77 2.42 -21.25 5.01
C ASP A 77 2.43 -19.72 5.06
N PHE A 78 1.76 -19.14 6.06
CA PHE A 78 1.74 -17.70 6.33
C PHE A 78 1.61 -17.43 7.82
N GLU A 79 2.66 -16.90 8.42
CA GLU A 79 2.69 -16.45 9.81
C GLU A 79 2.38 -14.96 9.86
N VAL A 80 1.17 -14.61 10.31
CA VAL A 80 0.71 -13.22 10.36
C VAL A 80 1.30 -12.54 11.59
N THR A 81 1.94 -11.39 11.38
CA THR A 81 2.44 -10.49 12.44
C THR A 81 1.60 -9.22 12.54
N GLY A 82 0.98 -8.78 11.45
CA GLY A 82 0.07 -7.63 11.39
C GLY A 82 -1.29 -7.99 10.82
N PHE A 83 -2.34 -7.96 11.62
CA PHE A 83 -3.71 -8.26 11.20
C PHE A 83 -4.48 -7.02 10.72
N HIS A 84 -4.06 -5.83 11.11
CA HIS A 84 -4.67 -4.53 10.81
C HIS A 84 -6.20 -4.53 10.94
N MET A 85 -6.67 -4.99 12.09
CA MET A 85 -8.11 -5.23 12.33
C MET A 85 -8.94 -3.95 12.31
N GLN A 86 -8.35 -2.83 12.76
CA GLN A 86 -9.05 -1.55 12.82
C GLN A 86 -9.21 -0.90 11.44
N LEU A 87 -8.40 -1.27 10.45
CA LEU A 87 -8.64 -0.86 9.06
C LEU A 87 -10.03 -1.28 8.59
N LYS A 88 -10.45 -2.50 8.95
CA LYS A 88 -11.73 -3.09 8.54
C LYS A 88 -12.94 -2.52 9.27
N ALA A 89 -12.72 -1.78 10.34
CA ALA A 89 -13.79 -1.15 11.14
C ALA A 89 -14.19 0.25 10.62
N SER A 90 -13.40 0.87 9.72
CA SER A 90 -13.69 2.18 9.14
C SER A 90 -13.71 2.10 7.61
N LEU A 91 -14.81 2.60 7.01
CA LEU A 91 -14.93 2.65 5.55
C LEU A 91 -13.82 3.50 4.93
N TYR A 92 -13.48 4.63 5.55
CA TYR A 92 -12.37 5.46 5.09
C TYR A 92 -11.05 4.68 5.09
N LYS A 93 -10.69 4.06 6.22
CA LYS A 93 -9.42 3.35 6.37
C LYS A 93 -9.27 2.20 5.37
N ILE A 94 -10.33 1.41 5.16
CA ILE A 94 -10.28 0.31 4.19
C ILE A 94 -10.14 0.82 2.76
N MET A 95 -10.80 1.93 2.42
CA MET A 95 -10.66 2.55 1.10
C MET A 95 -9.25 3.12 0.89
N ALA A 96 -8.68 3.78 1.89
CA ALA A 96 -7.31 4.31 1.84
C ALA A 96 -6.27 3.18 1.68
N ALA A 97 -6.41 2.07 2.41
CA ALA A 97 -5.57 0.89 2.26
C ALA A 97 -5.74 0.24 0.88
N THR A 98 -6.98 0.21 0.36
CA THR A 98 -7.27 -0.30 -0.99
C THR A 98 -6.62 0.56 -2.06
N LEU A 99 -6.67 1.90 -1.93
CA LEU A 99 -5.99 2.83 -2.82
C LEU A 99 -4.48 2.59 -2.81
N ALA A 100 -3.88 2.50 -1.62
CA ALA A 100 -2.45 2.24 -1.50
C ALA A 100 -2.05 0.92 -2.17
N ALA A 101 -2.80 -0.17 -1.94
CA ALA A 101 -2.56 -1.45 -2.60
C ALA A 101 -2.73 -1.38 -4.12
N GLU A 102 -3.77 -0.68 -4.60
CA GLU A 102 -3.99 -0.48 -6.04
C GLU A 102 -2.83 0.24 -6.71
N ILE A 103 -2.34 1.32 -6.10
CA ILE A 103 -1.19 2.08 -6.59
C ILE A 103 0.04 1.18 -6.67
N VAL A 104 0.37 0.48 -5.57
CA VAL A 104 1.52 -0.43 -5.51
C VAL A 104 1.45 -1.50 -6.61
N ILE A 105 0.29 -2.10 -6.83
CA ILE A 105 0.09 -3.11 -7.88
C ILE A 105 0.30 -2.50 -9.26
N LYS A 106 -0.35 -1.37 -9.54
CA LYS A 106 -0.35 -0.77 -10.88
C LYS A 106 0.99 -0.17 -11.28
N THR A 107 1.75 0.35 -10.32
CA THR A 107 3.09 0.91 -10.54
C THR A 107 4.21 -0.11 -10.33
N ARG A 108 3.89 -1.37 -10.10
CA ARG A 108 4.86 -2.45 -9.82
C ARG A 108 5.82 -2.11 -8.70
N ALA A 109 5.28 -1.60 -7.58
CA ALA A 109 6.08 -1.18 -6.41
C ALA A 109 7.12 -0.10 -6.74
N ALA A 110 6.82 0.79 -7.67
CA ALA A 110 7.70 1.87 -8.14
C ALA A 110 9.08 1.41 -8.66
N GLY A 111 9.26 0.10 -8.93
CA GLY A 111 10.55 -0.47 -9.29
C GLY A 111 11.55 -0.61 -8.12
N GLU A 112 11.13 -0.26 -6.89
CA GLU A 112 11.92 -0.32 -5.66
C GLU A 112 11.17 -1.10 -4.56
N PRO A 113 11.30 -2.44 -4.54
CA PRO A 113 10.51 -3.32 -3.69
C PRO A 113 10.61 -2.99 -2.19
N GLU A 114 11.82 -2.80 -1.68
CA GLU A 114 12.04 -2.58 -0.25
C GLU A 114 11.44 -1.25 0.22
N GLY A 115 11.66 -0.16 -0.52
CA GLY A 115 11.10 1.16 -0.19
C GLY A 115 9.59 1.14 -0.23
N ALA A 116 8.99 0.52 -1.26
CA ALA A 116 7.54 0.36 -1.35
C ALA A 116 6.98 -0.49 -0.20
N PHE A 117 7.67 -1.58 0.19
CA PHE A 117 7.28 -2.43 1.31
C PHE A 117 7.32 -1.67 2.64
N VAL A 118 8.41 -0.97 2.93
CA VAL A 118 8.56 -0.20 4.18
C VAL A 118 7.52 0.91 4.26
N LEU A 119 7.32 1.65 3.16
CA LEU A 119 6.35 2.74 3.10
C LEU A 119 4.91 2.24 3.29
N LEU A 120 4.53 1.15 2.60
CA LEU A 120 3.19 0.57 2.72
C LEU A 120 2.96 -0.04 4.12
N SER A 121 3.94 -0.76 4.67
CA SER A 121 3.84 -1.30 6.04
C SER A 121 3.61 -0.20 7.06
N ALA A 122 4.44 0.85 7.05
CA ALA A 122 4.30 1.98 7.95
C ALA A 122 2.96 2.73 7.80
N PHE A 123 2.43 2.79 6.57
CA PHE A 123 1.12 3.37 6.30
C PHE A 123 0.00 2.52 6.89
N LEU A 124 0.00 1.20 6.67
CA LEU A 124 -1.02 0.29 7.19
C LEU A 124 -1.01 0.27 8.73
N ASP A 125 0.17 0.12 9.34
CA ASP A 125 0.36 0.13 10.79
C ASP A 125 -0.15 1.45 11.41
N GLY A 126 0.24 2.58 10.82
CA GLY A 126 -0.16 3.91 11.30
C GLY A 126 -1.66 4.16 11.13
N THR A 127 -2.24 3.73 9.99
CA THR A 127 -3.67 3.89 9.71
C THR A 127 -4.52 2.99 10.60
N ASP A 128 -4.05 1.79 10.92
CA ASP A 128 -4.77 0.86 11.79
C ASP A 128 -5.02 1.47 13.17
N VAL A 129 -4.01 2.06 13.81
CA VAL A 129 -4.08 2.59 15.17
C VAL A 129 -4.58 4.03 15.29
N SER A 130 -4.64 4.78 14.19
CA SER A 130 -5.02 6.20 14.21
C SER A 130 -6.54 6.42 14.20
N GLY A 131 -7.00 7.60 14.61
CA GLY A 131 -8.35 8.10 14.30
C GLY A 131 -8.51 8.38 12.80
N GLU A 132 -9.76 8.62 12.34
CA GLU A 132 -10.04 8.81 10.91
C GLU A 132 -9.39 10.09 10.35
N ASP A 133 -9.39 11.20 11.10
CA ASP A 133 -8.76 12.46 10.66
C ASP A 133 -7.25 12.30 10.45
N GLU A 134 -6.57 11.60 11.35
CA GLU A 134 -5.14 11.30 11.20
C GLU A 134 -4.90 10.29 10.07
N ALA A 135 -5.81 9.35 9.83
CA ALA A 135 -5.73 8.45 8.69
C ALA A 135 -5.84 9.20 7.35
N ARG A 136 -6.66 10.29 7.29
CA ARG A 136 -6.75 11.18 6.13
C ARG A 136 -5.41 11.86 5.83
N LEU A 137 -4.79 12.44 6.84
CA LEU A 137 -3.45 13.03 6.71
C LEU A 137 -2.38 11.96 6.41
N GLY A 138 -2.53 10.77 7.00
CA GLY A 138 -1.69 9.60 6.72
C GLY A 138 -1.72 9.20 5.24
N THR A 139 -2.89 9.25 4.62
CA THR A 139 -3.06 8.97 3.19
C THR A 139 -2.32 9.99 2.33
N ILE A 140 -2.45 11.29 2.64
CA ILE A 140 -1.72 12.36 1.93
C ILE A 140 -0.21 12.13 2.05
N ARG A 141 0.29 11.86 3.27
CA ARG A 141 1.72 11.57 3.52
C ARG A 141 2.22 10.34 2.76
N PHE A 142 1.41 9.28 2.69
CA PHE A 142 1.73 8.09 1.93
C PHE A 142 1.86 8.40 0.44
N LEU A 143 0.86 9.05 -0.14
CA LEU A 143 0.85 9.40 -1.57
C LEU A 143 2.02 10.31 -1.93
N TRP A 144 2.29 11.34 -1.13
CA TRP A 144 3.41 12.24 -1.35
C TRP A 144 4.76 11.52 -1.38
N ARG A 145 5.01 10.65 -0.41
CA ARG A 145 6.25 9.87 -0.36
C ARG A 145 6.33 8.82 -1.48
N TYR A 146 5.19 8.28 -1.86
CA TYR A 146 5.13 7.32 -2.95
C TYR A 146 5.46 7.95 -4.31
N LEU A 147 5.08 9.22 -4.54
CA LEU A 147 5.55 10.01 -5.68
C LEU A 147 7.08 10.13 -5.71
N GLY A 148 7.71 10.25 -4.53
CA GLY A 148 9.17 10.22 -4.41
C GLY A 148 9.78 8.88 -4.85
N LEU A 149 9.19 7.76 -4.46
CA LEU A 149 9.63 6.43 -4.93
C LEU A 149 9.46 6.27 -6.45
N LEU A 150 8.42 6.87 -7.03
CA LEU A 150 8.22 6.90 -8.48
C LEU A 150 9.18 7.84 -9.21
N GLY A 151 9.94 8.67 -8.49
CA GLY A 151 10.85 9.66 -9.07
C GLY A 151 10.15 10.85 -9.75
N VAL A 152 8.88 11.08 -9.43
CA VAL A 152 8.04 12.15 -10.04
C VAL A 152 7.46 13.11 -8.99
N GLN A 153 7.97 13.09 -7.77
CA GLN A 153 7.58 14.04 -6.73
C GLN A 153 8.04 15.46 -7.13
N PRO A 154 7.11 16.43 -7.27
CA PRO A 154 7.51 17.80 -7.59
C PRO A 154 8.15 18.49 -6.38
N GLU A 155 8.88 19.58 -6.65
CA GLU A 155 9.38 20.45 -5.58
C GLU A 155 8.20 21.08 -4.81
N ALA A 156 8.27 21.07 -3.47
CA ALA A 156 7.18 21.56 -2.62
C ALA A 156 6.88 23.06 -2.87
N GLY A 157 7.92 23.85 -3.11
CA GLY A 157 7.79 25.28 -3.40
C GLY A 157 6.99 25.56 -4.68
N ASP A 158 7.17 24.75 -5.72
CA ASP A 158 6.46 24.89 -6.99
C ASP A 158 4.98 24.52 -6.87
N CYS A 159 4.65 23.60 -5.95
CA CYS A 159 3.28 23.16 -5.74
C CYS A 159 2.38 24.27 -5.21
N ALA A 160 2.87 25.14 -4.35
CA ALA A 160 2.08 26.22 -3.73
C ALA A 160 1.43 27.11 -4.80
N GLY A 161 2.22 27.60 -5.78
CA GLY A 161 1.71 28.43 -6.87
C GLY A 161 0.88 27.65 -7.88
N LYS A 162 1.34 26.45 -8.28
CA LYS A 162 0.69 25.65 -9.32
C LYS A 162 -0.70 25.13 -8.91
N TYR A 163 -0.87 24.76 -7.64
CA TYR A 163 -2.11 24.16 -7.13
C TYR A 163 -2.92 25.10 -6.23
N GLY A 164 -2.48 26.36 -6.06
CA GLY A 164 -3.17 27.35 -5.25
C GLY A 164 -3.27 26.97 -3.77
N LEU A 165 -2.19 26.37 -3.22
CA LEU A 165 -2.16 25.98 -1.82
C LEU A 165 -2.10 27.21 -0.92
N ASP A 166 -2.86 27.21 0.17
CA ASP A 166 -2.74 28.20 1.23
C ASP A 166 -1.43 28.01 2.02
N ALA A 167 -1.13 28.97 2.92
CA ALA A 167 0.12 28.97 3.70
C ALA A 167 0.26 27.72 4.58
N ASP A 168 -0.84 27.22 5.16
CA ASP A 168 -0.85 26.05 6.03
C ASP A 168 -0.58 24.77 5.22
N ALA A 169 -1.22 24.62 4.07
CA ALA A 169 -1.00 23.49 3.16
C ALA A 169 0.44 23.48 2.63
N ALA A 170 0.95 24.65 2.17
CA ALA A 170 2.32 24.76 1.69
C ALA A 170 3.34 24.46 2.79
N GLY A 171 3.14 25.01 3.99
CA GLY A 171 4.01 24.73 5.15
C GLY A 171 3.98 23.26 5.59
N TYR A 172 2.82 22.60 5.51
CA TYR A 172 2.72 21.16 5.79
C TYR A 172 3.45 20.32 4.74
N LEU A 173 3.34 20.69 3.46
CA LEU A 173 4.04 20.02 2.37
C LEU A 173 5.56 20.09 2.54
N GLU A 174 6.07 21.28 2.87
CA GLU A 174 7.49 21.49 3.17
C GLU A 174 7.93 20.69 4.40
N ALA A 175 7.10 20.66 5.44
CA ALA A 175 7.39 19.87 6.64
C ALA A 175 7.48 18.36 6.35
N MET A 176 6.68 17.84 5.40
CA MET A 176 6.78 16.43 4.98
C MET A 176 8.13 16.08 4.36
N ASN A 177 8.83 17.04 3.76
CA ASN A 177 10.14 16.84 3.14
C ASN A 177 11.30 17.04 4.13
N THR A 178 11.13 17.95 5.10
CA THR A 178 12.24 18.44 5.92
C THR A 178 12.25 17.91 7.36
N ARG A 179 11.09 17.44 7.87
CA ARG A 179 10.93 17.01 9.26
C ARG A 179 10.74 15.50 9.38
N SER A 180 11.01 15.01 10.58
CA SER A 180 10.74 13.60 10.91
C SER A 180 9.22 13.29 10.86
N PRO A 181 8.83 12.02 10.59
CA PRO A 181 7.43 11.61 10.58
C PRO A 181 6.67 11.92 11.87
N GLY A 182 7.35 11.85 13.02
CA GLY A 182 6.77 12.15 14.32
C GLY A 182 6.48 13.64 14.52
N GLU A 183 7.31 14.52 13.98
CA GLU A 183 7.10 15.97 14.01
C GLU A 183 5.97 16.39 13.10
N VAL A 184 5.90 15.82 11.87
CA VAL A 184 4.82 16.11 10.93
C VAL A 184 3.45 15.72 11.49
N ARG A 185 3.36 14.59 12.20
CA ARG A 185 2.10 14.15 12.84
C ARG A 185 1.57 15.10 13.91
N ARG A 186 2.42 15.94 14.49
CA ARG A 186 2.03 16.94 15.52
C ARG A 186 1.51 18.24 14.92
N ILE A 187 1.64 18.43 13.61
CA ILE A 187 1.15 19.64 12.95
C ILE A 187 -0.36 19.54 12.82
N ILE A 188 -1.06 20.49 13.41
CA ILE A 188 -2.51 20.64 13.25
C ILE A 188 -2.75 21.36 11.94
N LEU A 189 -3.44 20.69 11.02
CA LEU A 189 -3.75 21.23 9.70
C LEU A 189 -5.24 21.55 9.59
N PRO A 190 -5.64 22.77 9.18
CA PRO A 190 -7.03 23.10 8.90
C PRO A 190 -7.65 22.17 7.85
N ALA A 191 -8.93 21.86 8.00
CA ALA A 191 -9.63 20.95 7.07
C ALA A 191 -9.64 21.44 5.61
N SER A 192 -9.67 22.77 5.40
CA SER A 192 -9.54 23.40 4.08
C SER A 192 -8.20 23.08 3.44
N SER A 193 -7.11 23.26 4.20
CA SER A 193 -5.73 23.01 3.74
C SER A 193 -5.48 21.52 3.51
N ALA A 194 -6.01 20.65 4.37
CA ALA A 194 -5.96 19.20 4.19
C ALA A 194 -6.67 18.77 2.88
N ARG A 195 -7.81 19.41 2.54
CA ARG A 195 -8.53 19.15 1.28
C ARG A 195 -7.68 19.56 0.06
N GLN A 196 -7.04 20.73 0.10
CA GLN A 196 -6.16 21.16 -0.97
C GLN A 196 -5.03 20.15 -1.22
N LEU A 197 -4.36 19.69 -0.16
CA LEU A 197 -3.32 18.68 -0.25
C LEU A 197 -3.84 17.33 -0.77
N LYS A 198 -5.04 16.91 -0.32
CA LYS A 198 -5.68 15.71 -0.84
C LYS A 198 -5.90 15.83 -2.35
N ASP A 199 -6.55 16.89 -2.81
CA ASP A 199 -6.88 17.08 -4.22
C ASP A 199 -5.62 17.12 -5.08
N MET A 200 -4.57 17.82 -4.62
CA MET A 200 -3.27 17.85 -5.29
C MET A 200 -2.62 16.46 -5.34
N THR A 201 -2.50 15.77 -4.22
CA THR A 201 -1.78 14.48 -4.18
C THR A 201 -2.53 13.39 -4.95
N PHE A 202 -3.86 13.41 -4.95
CA PHE A 202 -4.68 12.47 -5.72
C PHE A 202 -4.57 12.73 -7.23
N GLY A 203 -4.53 14.00 -7.64
CA GLY A 203 -4.26 14.37 -9.03
C GLY A 203 -2.89 13.87 -9.49
N LEU A 204 -1.85 14.20 -8.73
CA LEU A 204 -0.47 13.81 -9.05
C LEU A 204 -0.29 12.29 -9.13
N ILE A 205 -0.86 11.53 -8.19
CA ILE A 205 -0.73 10.06 -8.20
C ILE A 205 -1.52 9.44 -9.36
N GLY A 206 -2.66 10.02 -9.72
CA GLY A 206 -3.44 9.60 -10.89
C GLY A 206 -2.66 9.77 -12.19
N GLU A 207 -1.98 10.92 -12.35
CA GLU A 207 -1.10 11.19 -13.49
C GLU A 207 0.11 10.24 -13.49
N ALA A 208 0.79 10.12 -12.35
CA ALA A 208 2.00 9.30 -12.20
C ALA A 208 1.75 7.80 -12.43
N ALA A 209 0.59 7.28 -12.04
CA ALA A 209 0.24 5.89 -12.26
C ALA A 209 0.08 5.53 -13.75
N GLY A 210 -0.11 6.51 -14.63
CA GLY A 210 -0.30 6.30 -16.07
C GLY A 210 -1.51 5.44 -16.43
N CYS A 211 -2.41 5.19 -15.48
CA CYS A 211 -3.59 4.36 -15.65
C CYS A 211 -4.70 4.78 -14.67
N ARG A 212 -5.94 4.37 -14.98
CA ARG A 212 -7.09 4.67 -14.11
C ARG A 212 -6.93 3.98 -12.75
N LEU A 213 -7.10 4.75 -11.68
CA LEU A 213 -7.18 4.26 -10.31
C LEU A 213 -8.65 4.10 -9.92
N SER A 214 -9.15 2.87 -9.95
CA SER A 214 -10.58 2.59 -9.72
C SER A 214 -11.03 3.01 -8.32
N THR A 215 -10.16 2.92 -7.34
CA THR A 215 -10.46 3.36 -5.98
C THR A 215 -10.68 4.87 -5.89
N ILE A 216 -9.94 5.67 -6.64
CA ILE A 216 -10.16 7.13 -6.71
C ILE A 216 -11.49 7.43 -7.40
N GLU A 217 -11.81 6.76 -8.50
CA GLU A 217 -13.02 7.02 -9.29
C GLU A 217 -14.31 6.63 -8.57
N THR A 218 -14.29 5.50 -7.86
CA THR A 218 -15.49 4.97 -7.19
C THR A 218 -15.59 5.38 -5.72
N GLY A 219 -14.47 5.64 -5.06
CA GLY A 219 -14.38 5.93 -3.64
C GLY A 219 -14.00 7.39 -3.29
N PHE A 220 -13.81 8.26 -4.29
CA PHE A 220 -13.29 9.61 -4.08
C PHE A 220 -14.10 10.48 -3.11
N SER A 221 -15.43 10.31 -3.10
CA SER A 221 -16.31 11.03 -2.16
C SER A 221 -16.14 10.58 -0.70
N ILE A 222 -15.54 9.41 -0.49
CA ILE A 222 -15.28 8.83 0.84
C ILE A 222 -13.85 9.17 1.29
N LEU A 223 -12.90 9.14 0.38
CA LEU A 223 -11.50 9.51 0.60
C LEU A 223 -11.31 11.02 0.57
#